data_078c2f3cbf1c2d4a53f5ec8d1fefaf5f
#
_entry.id   078c2f3cbf1c2d4a53f5ec8d1fefaf5f
#
_cell.length_a   1.000
_cell.length_b   1.000
_cell.length_c   1.000
_cell.angle_alpha   90.00
_cell.angle_beta   90.00
_cell.angle_gamma   90.00
#
_symmetry.space_group_name_H-M   'P 1'
#
loop_
_entity.id
_entity.type
_entity.pdbx_description
1 polymer ?
#
loop_
_entity_poly.entity_id
_entity_poly.type
_entity_poly.pdbx_seq_one_letter_code
_entity_poly.pdbx_strand_id
1 'polypeptide(L)'
;MKWLSRILPAASLALGLALGLALSVVPAAAQQQQLPALKPASPGALAAAREILTMKNVRAVYASAVPTIVQRTKDALLQSNLNYQKDLDEVAVIVAQKMAGRENEIGEGMANVYANEFTEQELKDLVAFYKSTLGQKLLSTEPKAIQMSMAYMNQWAQSFADQVSGEFRAEMRKRGKQM
;
A
#
# COMPACT_ATOMS: atom_id res chain seq x y z
N MET A 1 -42.44 -42.56 -16.65
CA MET A 1 -43.23 -41.72 -17.58
C MET A 1 -42.21 -40.84 -18.28
N LYS A 2 -41.69 -41.25 -19.48
CA LYS A 2 -42.15 -40.85 -20.80
C LYS A 2 -42.09 -39.32 -20.95
N TRP A 3 -41.26 -38.68 -21.81
CA TRP A 3 -41.15 -38.75 -23.26
C TRP A 3 -39.86 -38.02 -23.71
N LEU A 4 -38.92 -38.60 -24.50
CA LEU A 4 -38.72 -38.60 -25.98
C LEU A 4 -38.19 -37.24 -26.51
N SER A 5 -36.89 -37.19 -26.88
CA SER A 5 -36.24 -37.47 -28.20
C SER A 5 -36.76 -36.63 -29.39
N ARG A 6 -35.81 -35.88 -30.00
CA ARG A 6 -35.69 -35.61 -31.46
C ARG A 6 -34.31 -35.01 -31.69
N ILE A 7 -33.32 -35.75 -32.21
CA ILE A 7 -32.98 -36.08 -33.59
C ILE A 7 -32.45 -34.87 -34.39
N LEU A 8 -31.14 -35.03 -34.73
CA LEU A 8 -30.28 -34.29 -35.67
C LEU A 8 -30.84 -34.19 -37.10
N PRO A 9 -30.26 -33.32 -37.97
CA PRO A 9 -29.24 -33.90 -38.84
C PRO A 9 -27.98 -33.05 -39.04
N ALA A 10 -26.94 -33.78 -39.43
CA ALA A 10 -25.62 -33.33 -39.82
C ALA A 10 -25.63 -32.59 -41.17
N ALA A 11 -24.73 -31.62 -41.30
CA ALA A 11 -24.14 -31.26 -42.57
C ALA A 11 -22.68 -30.81 -42.35
N SER A 12 -21.79 -31.57 -42.90
CA SER A 12 -20.38 -31.35 -43.03
C SER A 12 -20.06 -30.22 -43.98
N LEU A 13 -19.13 -29.33 -43.64
CA LEU A 13 -18.27 -28.68 -44.64
C LEU A 13 -16.99 -28.22 -43.93
N ALA A 14 -15.89 -28.86 -44.32
CA ALA A 14 -14.52 -28.47 -43.98
C ALA A 14 -14.14 -27.20 -44.72
N LEU A 15 -13.59 -26.24 -44.00
CA LEU A 15 -12.63 -25.28 -44.58
C LEU A 15 -11.69 -24.82 -43.51
N GLY A 16 -10.41 -25.09 -43.70
CA GLY A 16 -9.34 -24.67 -42.79
C GLY A 16 -9.15 -23.17 -42.83
N LEU A 17 -8.93 -22.60 -41.64
CA LEU A 17 -8.28 -21.32 -41.49
C LEU A 17 -7.39 -21.40 -40.26
N ALA A 18 -6.09 -21.26 -40.49
CA ALA A 18 -5.08 -21.06 -39.45
C ALA A 18 -5.38 -19.77 -38.70
N LEU A 19 -5.88 -19.87 -37.45
CA LEU A 19 -5.95 -18.73 -36.55
C LEU A 19 -4.64 -18.64 -35.78
N GLY A 20 -3.76 -17.73 -36.24
CA GLY A 20 -2.61 -17.28 -35.47
C GLY A 20 -3.11 -16.68 -34.14
N LEU A 21 -2.77 -17.33 -33.03
CA LEU A 21 -2.87 -16.75 -31.69
C LEU A 21 -1.90 -15.58 -31.61
N ALA A 22 -2.37 -14.37 -31.95
CA ALA A 22 -1.71 -13.15 -31.53
C ALA A 22 -1.90 -13.04 -30.02
N LEU A 23 -0.89 -13.46 -29.25
CA LEU A 23 -0.74 -13.09 -27.85
C LEU A 23 -0.57 -11.57 -27.81
N SER A 24 -1.66 -10.85 -27.69
CA SER A 24 -1.65 -9.44 -27.30
C SER A 24 -1.08 -9.37 -25.88
N VAL A 25 0.23 -9.12 -25.77
CA VAL A 25 0.87 -8.66 -24.54
C VAL A 25 0.25 -7.31 -24.24
N VAL A 26 -0.80 -7.29 -23.43
CA VAL A 26 -1.29 -6.05 -22.82
C VAL A 26 -0.15 -5.59 -21.89
N PRO A 27 0.49 -4.43 -22.15
CA PRO A 27 1.44 -3.90 -21.19
C PRO A 27 0.66 -3.68 -19.90
N ALA A 28 1.11 -4.29 -18.81
CA ALA A 28 0.67 -3.96 -17.47
C ALA A 28 1.12 -2.51 -17.20
N ALA A 29 0.36 -1.56 -17.72
CA ALA A 29 0.43 -0.19 -17.30
C ALA A 29 0.13 -0.25 -15.81
N ALA A 30 1.14 0.01 -14.99
CA ALA A 30 0.97 0.22 -13.56
C ALA A 30 -0.18 1.23 -13.43
N GLN A 31 -1.34 0.76 -12.97
CA GLN A 31 -2.46 1.64 -12.68
C GLN A 31 -1.99 2.53 -11.54
N GLN A 32 -1.51 3.73 -11.92
CA GLN A 32 -1.38 4.81 -10.97
C GLN A 32 -2.79 5.01 -10.42
N GLN A 33 -3.03 4.56 -9.20
CA GLN A 33 -4.27 4.87 -8.49
C GLN A 33 -4.35 6.39 -8.39
N GLN A 34 -5.06 6.99 -9.33
CA GLN A 34 -5.38 8.41 -9.25
C GLN A 34 -6.23 8.59 -8.00
N LEU A 35 -5.75 9.43 -7.08
CA LEU A 35 -6.55 9.84 -5.95
C LEU A 35 -7.87 10.43 -6.48
N PRO A 36 -9.02 10.07 -5.90
CA PRO A 36 -10.28 10.69 -6.27
C PRO A 36 -10.17 12.20 -6.06
N ALA A 37 -10.81 12.97 -6.94
CA ALA A 37 -10.81 14.41 -6.83
C ALA A 37 -11.46 14.81 -5.49
N LEU A 38 -10.68 15.42 -4.61
CA LEU A 38 -11.15 15.90 -3.31
C LEU A 38 -12.03 17.14 -3.50
N LYS A 39 -13.14 17.18 -2.79
CA LYS A 39 -14.01 18.35 -2.76
C LYS A 39 -13.40 19.44 -1.87
N PRO A 40 -13.67 20.73 -2.11
CA PRO A 40 -13.31 21.79 -1.18
C PRO A 40 -13.91 21.50 0.21
N ALA A 41 -13.06 21.47 1.23
CA ALA A 41 -13.49 21.24 2.60
C ALA A 41 -13.65 22.57 3.37
N SER A 42 -14.51 22.57 4.38
CA SER A 42 -14.68 23.76 5.24
C SER A 42 -13.40 24.04 6.04
N PRO A 43 -13.12 25.31 6.37
CA PRO A 43 -11.98 25.65 7.22
C PRO A 43 -12.02 24.93 8.59
N GLY A 44 -13.22 24.72 9.15
CA GLY A 44 -13.42 24.01 10.41
C GLY A 44 -13.07 22.52 10.31
N ALA A 45 -13.50 21.86 9.25
CA ALA A 45 -13.14 20.46 8.98
C ALA A 45 -11.62 20.30 8.81
N LEU A 46 -10.98 21.17 8.04
CA LEU A 46 -9.52 21.14 7.84
C LEU A 46 -8.76 21.37 9.16
N ALA A 47 -9.21 22.30 9.99
CA ALA A 47 -8.59 22.57 11.29
C ALA A 47 -8.66 21.33 12.21
N ALA A 48 -9.84 20.71 12.33
CA ALA A 48 -10.04 19.51 13.12
C ALA A 48 -9.23 18.32 12.57
N ALA A 49 -9.18 18.15 11.25
CA ALA A 49 -8.36 17.12 10.61
C ALA A 49 -6.87 17.28 10.92
N ARG A 50 -6.31 18.49 10.81
CA ARG A 50 -4.90 18.77 11.17
C ARG A 50 -4.62 18.47 12.64
N GLU A 51 -5.54 18.80 13.52
CA GLU A 51 -5.41 18.51 14.94
C GLU A 51 -5.35 17.00 15.22
N ILE A 52 -6.23 16.21 14.58
CA ILE A 52 -6.20 14.74 14.66
C ILE A 52 -4.87 14.20 14.17
N LEU A 53 -4.38 14.65 13.01
CA LEU A 53 -3.11 14.19 12.44
C LEU A 53 -1.93 14.53 13.35
N THR A 54 -1.98 15.69 14.02
CA THR A 54 -0.98 16.09 15.02
C THR A 54 -1.01 15.18 16.24
N MET A 55 -2.17 14.90 16.81
CA MET A 55 -2.32 14.01 17.97
C MET A 55 -1.86 12.57 17.63
N LYS A 56 -2.10 12.11 16.40
CA LYS A 56 -1.64 10.81 15.90
C LYS A 56 -0.16 10.80 15.52
N ASN A 57 0.56 11.91 15.65
CA ASN A 57 1.97 12.06 15.25
C ASN A 57 2.25 11.59 13.80
N VAL A 58 1.31 11.82 12.89
CA VAL A 58 1.42 11.35 11.50
C VAL A 58 2.61 12.00 10.78
N ARG A 59 3.05 13.19 11.22
CA ARG A 59 4.24 13.86 10.67
C ARG A 59 5.49 12.97 10.72
N ALA A 60 5.65 12.15 11.75
CA ALA A 60 6.79 11.24 11.86
C ALA A 60 6.89 10.26 10.69
N VAL A 61 5.75 9.91 10.06
CA VAL A 61 5.70 8.97 8.92
C VAL A 61 6.29 9.59 7.64
N TYR A 62 6.13 10.88 7.43
CA TYR A 62 6.57 11.55 6.21
C TYR A 62 7.71 12.57 6.40
N ALA A 63 8.23 12.71 7.62
CA ALA A 63 9.30 13.67 7.92
C ALA A 63 10.57 13.48 7.06
N SER A 64 10.85 12.25 6.65
CA SER A 64 11.98 11.93 5.78
C SER A 64 11.64 11.90 4.28
N ALA A 65 10.43 12.31 3.89
CA ALA A 65 10.01 12.21 2.48
C ALA A 65 10.91 13.01 1.53
N VAL A 66 11.18 14.28 1.88
CA VAL A 66 12.03 15.15 1.06
C VAL A 66 13.46 14.60 0.92
N PRO A 67 14.21 14.33 2.01
CA PRO A 67 15.55 13.77 1.87
C PRO A 67 15.57 12.41 1.15
N THR A 68 14.57 11.56 1.36
CA THR A 68 14.48 10.27 0.68
C THR A 68 14.30 10.43 -0.82
N ILE A 69 13.43 11.35 -1.26
CA ILE A 69 13.19 11.61 -2.69
C ILE A 69 14.44 12.21 -3.32
N VAL A 70 15.11 13.16 -2.65
CA VAL A 70 16.36 13.75 -3.14
C VAL A 70 17.44 12.70 -3.35
N GLN A 71 17.62 11.81 -2.34
CA GLN A 71 18.59 10.73 -2.44
C GLN A 71 18.28 9.76 -3.59
N ARG A 72 17.04 9.29 -3.71
CA ARG A 72 16.63 8.40 -4.81
C ARG A 72 16.82 9.06 -6.19
N THR A 73 16.52 10.35 -6.30
CA THR A 73 16.71 11.09 -7.55
C THR A 73 18.19 11.22 -7.89
N LYS A 74 19.03 11.53 -6.90
CA LYS A 74 20.50 11.55 -7.06
C LYS A 74 21.00 10.19 -7.54
N ASP A 75 20.58 9.10 -6.90
CA ASP A 75 21.02 7.74 -7.27
C ASP A 75 20.61 7.37 -8.71
N ALA A 76 19.40 7.75 -9.11
CA ALA A 76 18.93 7.56 -10.48
C ALA A 76 19.74 8.36 -11.51
N LEU A 77 20.07 9.62 -11.20
CA LEU A 77 20.93 10.46 -12.05
C LEU A 77 22.35 9.91 -12.14
N LEU A 78 22.87 9.37 -11.04
CA LEU A 78 24.21 8.79 -11.00
C LEU A 78 24.34 7.57 -11.92
N GLN A 79 23.30 6.74 -12.05
CA GLN A 79 23.33 5.56 -12.92
C GLN A 79 23.70 5.90 -14.38
N SER A 80 23.29 7.09 -14.86
CA SER A 80 23.59 7.55 -16.20
C SER A 80 24.79 8.52 -16.27
N ASN A 81 25.38 8.89 -15.13
CA ASN A 81 26.37 9.98 -15.04
C ASN A 81 27.44 9.65 -13.98
N LEU A 82 28.07 8.49 -14.08
CA LEU A 82 29.02 7.99 -13.07
C LEU A 82 30.20 8.95 -12.78
N ASN A 83 30.59 9.78 -13.76
CA ASN A 83 31.67 10.75 -13.60
C ASN A 83 31.29 11.96 -12.72
N TYR A 84 30.01 12.14 -12.39
CA TYR A 84 29.50 13.29 -11.63
C TYR A 84 29.16 12.95 -10.18
N GLN A 85 29.65 11.85 -9.65
CA GLN A 85 29.31 11.40 -8.29
C GLN A 85 29.53 12.52 -7.25
N LYS A 86 30.72 13.12 -7.24
CA LYS A 86 31.06 14.19 -6.28
C LYS A 86 30.13 15.40 -6.43
N ASP A 87 29.91 15.84 -7.65
CA ASP A 87 29.05 17.00 -7.92
C ASP A 87 27.60 16.72 -7.52
N LEU A 88 27.08 15.50 -7.80
CA LEU A 88 25.75 15.08 -7.41
C LEU A 88 25.58 14.98 -5.89
N ASP A 89 26.61 14.55 -5.16
CA ASP A 89 26.58 14.52 -3.69
C ASP A 89 26.48 15.95 -3.11
N GLU A 90 27.26 16.90 -3.62
CA GLU A 90 27.22 18.30 -3.19
C GLU A 90 25.88 18.95 -3.56
N VAL A 91 25.41 18.75 -4.79
CA VAL A 91 24.14 19.30 -5.28
C VAL A 91 22.94 18.72 -4.51
N ALA A 92 22.97 17.44 -4.11
CA ALA A 92 21.89 16.83 -3.34
C ALA A 92 21.65 17.56 -2.01
N VAL A 93 22.71 18.00 -1.30
CA VAL A 93 22.59 18.78 -0.08
C VAL A 93 21.88 20.11 -0.35
N ILE A 94 22.28 20.81 -1.41
CA ILE A 94 21.67 22.10 -1.80
C ILE A 94 20.20 21.92 -2.16
N VAL A 95 19.87 20.87 -2.92
CA VAL A 95 18.48 20.55 -3.31
C VAL A 95 17.65 20.20 -2.09
N ALA A 96 18.17 19.37 -1.17
CA ALA A 96 17.47 19.03 0.06
C ALA A 96 17.13 20.28 0.89
N GLN A 97 18.07 21.22 1.03
CA GLN A 97 17.85 22.49 1.73
C GLN A 97 16.81 23.37 1.03
N LYS A 98 16.84 23.46 -0.30
CA LYS A 98 15.86 24.24 -1.09
C LYS A 98 14.44 23.65 -1.00
N MET A 99 14.33 22.33 -0.82
CA MET A 99 13.05 21.62 -0.77
C MET A 99 12.58 21.37 0.67
N ALA A 100 13.36 21.77 1.67
CA ALA A 100 12.99 21.61 3.08
C ALA A 100 11.64 22.29 3.38
N GLY A 101 10.80 21.58 4.15
CA GLY A 101 9.46 22.05 4.50
C GLY A 101 8.36 21.63 3.52
N ARG A 102 8.69 21.16 2.32
CA ARG A 102 7.68 20.67 1.36
C ARG A 102 6.96 19.41 1.83
N GLU A 103 7.51 18.68 2.76
CA GLU A 103 6.81 17.58 3.42
C GLU A 103 5.51 18.01 4.12
N ASN A 104 5.35 19.30 4.43
CA ASN A 104 4.09 19.84 4.97
C ASN A 104 2.95 19.72 3.95
N GLU A 105 3.24 19.71 2.64
CA GLU A 105 2.25 19.49 1.59
C GLU A 105 1.56 18.12 1.75
N ILE A 106 2.30 17.12 2.24
CA ILE A 106 1.76 15.79 2.53
C ILE A 106 0.74 15.88 3.67
N GLY A 107 1.08 16.59 4.74
CA GLY A 107 0.19 16.81 5.87
C GLY A 107 -1.10 17.54 5.47
N GLU A 108 -1.00 18.56 4.63
CA GLU A 108 -2.17 19.28 4.09
C GLU A 108 -3.02 18.36 3.20
N GLY A 109 -2.39 17.57 2.33
CA GLY A 109 -3.09 16.58 1.53
C GLY A 109 -3.86 15.57 2.39
N MET A 110 -3.24 15.06 3.46
CA MET A 110 -3.88 14.15 4.40
C MET A 110 -5.04 14.81 5.16
N ALA A 111 -4.89 16.07 5.57
CA ALA A 111 -5.97 16.81 6.21
C ALA A 111 -7.18 16.98 5.28
N ASN A 112 -6.93 17.26 3.99
CA ASN A 112 -7.99 17.31 2.98
C ASN A 112 -8.69 15.96 2.80
N VAL A 113 -7.96 14.84 2.79
CA VAL A 113 -8.55 13.49 2.74
C VAL A 113 -9.48 13.28 3.93
N TYR A 114 -9.02 13.54 5.16
CA TYR A 114 -9.85 13.41 6.35
C TYR A 114 -11.11 14.28 6.26
N ALA A 115 -10.97 15.53 5.81
CA ALA A 115 -12.09 16.46 5.67
C ALA A 115 -13.06 16.08 4.51
N ASN A 116 -12.69 15.15 3.65
CA ASN A 116 -13.58 14.60 2.63
C ASN A 116 -14.29 13.31 3.09
N GLU A 117 -13.63 12.52 3.95
CA GLU A 117 -14.18 11.27 4.47
C GLU A 117 -15.12 11.45 5.66
N PHE A 118 -14.91 12.52 6.45
CA PHE A 118 -15.68 12.82 7.65
C PHE A 118 -16.34 14.19 7.56
N THR A 119 -17.52 14.33 8.14
CA THR A 119 -18.15 15.65 8.34
C THR A 119 -17.36 16.48 9.38
N GLU A 120 -17.53 17.78 9.35
CA GLU A 120 -16.89 18.67 10.32
C GLU A 120 -17.27 18.33 11.77
N GLN A 121 -18.53 17.89 12.00
CA GLN A 121 -18.96 17.49 13.34
C GLN A 121 -18.27 16.19 13.79
N GLU A 122 -18.21 15.18 12.94
CA GLU A 122 -17.49 13.93 13.24
C GLU A 122 -16.01 14.17 13.54
N LEU A 123 -15.36 15.08 12.80
CA LEU A 123 -13.97 15.45 13.08
C LEU A 123 -13.81 16.12 14.44
N LYS A 124 -14.75 17.00 14.83
CA LYS A 124 -14.75 17.61 16.17
C LYS A 124 -14.97 16.57 17.27
N ASP A 125 -15.85 15.61 17.04
CA ASP A 125 -16.11 14.52 17.98
C ASP A 125 -14.89 13.59 18.13
N LEU A 126 -14.18 13.30 17.02
CA LEU A 126 -12.90 12.58 17.04
C LEU A 126 -11.82 13.35 17.79
N VAL A 127 -11.72 14.66 17.62
CA VAL A 127 -10.80 15.51 18.40
C VAL A 127 -11.12 15.40 19.89
N ALA A 128 -12.39 15.51 20.27
CA ALA A 128 -12.81 15.38 21.66
C ALA A 128 -12.49 13.98 22.21
N PHE A 129 -12.72 12.93 21.43
CA PHE A 129 -12.38 11.56 21.79
C PHE A 129 -10.87 11.39 22.03
N TYR A 130 -10.03 11.84 21.08
CA TYR A 130 -8.57 11.72 21.21
C TYR A 130 -8.00 12.55 22.36
N LYS A 131 -8.66 13.63 22.77
CA LYS A 131 -8.32 14.42 23.96
C LYS A 131 -8.73 13.75 25.27
N SER A 132 -9.66 12.80 25.25
CA SER A 132 -10.09 12.08 26.44
C SER A 132 -8.99 11.16 27.00
N THR A 133 -9.12 10.76 28.28
CA THR A 133 -8.19 9.81 28.92
C THR A 133 -8.04 8.50 28.12
N LEU A 134 -9.18 7.98 27.60
CA LEU A 134 -9.17 6.76 26.80
C LEU A 134 -8.51 6.97 25.44
N GLY A 135 -8.82 8.08 24.77
CA GLY A 135 -8.21 8.44 23.49
C GLY A 135 -6.69 8.63 23.59
N GLN A 136 -6.21 9.28 24.63
CA GLN A 136 -4.76 9.43 24.90
C GLN A 136 -4.10 8.07 25.18
N LYS A 137 -4.75 7.22 25.95
CA LYS A 137 -4.27 5.83 26.16
C LYS A 137 -4.23 5.05 24.86
N LEU A 138 -5.24 5.16 24.01
CA LEU A 138 -5.26 4.52 22.70
C LEU A 138 -4.07 4.96 21.86
N LEU A 139 -3.88 6.27 21.67
CA LEU A 139 -2.76 6.83 20.89
C LEU A 139 -1.38 6.35 21.36
N SER A 140 -1.19 6.24 22.68
CA SER A 140 0.10 5.83 23.25
C SER A 140 0.32 4.33 23.25
N THR A 141 -0.73 3.51 23.31
CA THR A 141 -0.63 2.07 23.58
C THR A 141 -0.88 1.23 22.32
N GLU A 142 -1.76 1.67 21.42
CA GLU A 142 -2.13 0.91 20.22
C GLU A 142 -0.92 0.56 19.32
N PRO A 143 0.05 1.47 19.04
CA PRO A 143 1.21 1.12 18.24
C PRO A 143 2.01 -0.04 18.83
N LYS A 144 2.17 -0.07 20.16
CA LYS A 144 2.84 -1.15 20.85
C LYS A 144 2.05 -2.46 20.78
N ALA A 145 0.73 -2.40 20.95
CA ALA A 145 -0.14 -3.56 20.85
C ALA A 145 -0.08 -4.18 19.44
N ILE A 146 -0.09 -3.34 18.39
CA ILE A 146 0.07 -3.79 17.01
C ILE A 146 1.44 -4.45 16.81
N GLN A 147 2.52 -3.83 17.29
CA GLN A 147 3.87 -4.39 17.17
C GLN A 147 3.99 -5.76 17.86
N MET A 148 3.43 -5.89 19.06
CA MET A 148 3.42 -7.17 19.79
C MET A 148 2.58 -8.22 19.09
N SER A 149 1.43 -7.84 18.50
CA SER A 149 0.58 -8.73 17.72
C SER A 149 1.29 -9.25 16.47
N MET A 150 2.04 -8.40 15.78
CA MET A 150 2.86 -8.82 14.64
C MET A 150 3.99 -9.77 15.05
N ALA A 151 4.64 -9.52 16.19
CA ALA A 151 5.65 -10.44 16.72
C ALA A 151 5.07 -11.80 17.06
N TYR A 152 3.89 -11.84 17.69
CA TYR A 152 3.15 -13.07 17.94
C TYR A 152 2.78 -13.82 16.66
N MET A 153 2.28 -13.11 15.65
CA MET A 153 1.95 -13.69 14.34
C MET A 153 3.19 -14.33 13.68
N ASN A 154 4.33 -13.67 13.72
CA ASN A 154 5.57 -14.21 13.17
C ASN A 154 6.03 -15.46 13.91
N GLN A 155 5.96 -15.48 15.25
CA GLN A 155 6.28 -16.65 16.06
C GLN A 155 5.33 -17.83 15.75
N TRP A 156 4.03 -17.56 15.64
CA TRP A 156 3.05 -18.57 15.26
C TRP A 156 3.35 -19.14 13.86
N ALA A 157 3.67 -18.27 12.88
CA ALA A 157 3.96 -18.69 11.51
C ALA A 157 5.18 -19.62 11.44
N GLN A 158 6.24 -19.35 12.21
CA GLN A 158 7.40 -20.23 12.30
C GLN A 158 7.04 -21.60 12.88
N SER A 159 6.35 -21.62 14.02
CA SER A 159 5.91 -22.87 14.66
C SER A 159 4.99 -23.67 13.74
N PHE A 160 4.09 -23.01 13.03
CA PHE A 160 3.19 -23.66 12.09
C PHE A 160 3.92 -24.21 10.86
N ALA A 161 4.92 -23.52 10.35
CA ALA A 161 5.77 -24.01 9.24
C ALA A 161 6.50 -25.32 9.62
N ASP A 162 6.97 -25.42 10.87
CA ASP A 162 7.59 -26.66 11.37
C ASP A 162 6.59 -27.83 11.42
N GLN A 163 5.37 -27.58 11.87
CA GLN A 163 4.29 -28.57 11.87
C GLN A 163 3.94 -29.01 10.44
N VAL A 164 3.75 -28.06 9.53
CA VAL A 164 3.49 -28.34 8.11
C VAL A 164 4.64 -29.16 7.49
N SER A 165 5.88 -28.83 7.78
CA SER A 165 7.05 -29.60 7.32
C SER A 165 7.04 -31.02 7.87
N GLY A 166 6.63 -31.21 9.12
CA GLY A 166 6.44 -32.51 9.74
C GLY A 166 5.40 -33.37 9.02
N GLU A 167 4.24 -32.78 8.72
CA GLU A 167 3.17 -33.45 7.97
C GLU A 167 3.60 -33.82 6.55
N PHE A 168 4.30 -32.92 5.83
CA PHE A 168 4.85 -33.23 4.52
C PHE A 168 5.79 -34.44 4.58
N ARG A 169 6.72 -34.48 5.54
CA ARG A 169 7.63 -35.61 5.71
C ARG A 169 6.88 -36.90 6.04
N ALA A 170 5.85 -36.84 6.85
CA ALA A 170 5.01 -38.00 7.21
C ALA A 170 4.29 -38.55 5.98
N GLU A 171 3.66 -37.69 5.18
CA GLU A 171 2.97 -38.11 3.96
C GLU A 171 3.93 -38.65 2.88
N MET A 172 5.10 -38.03 2.74
CA MET A 172 6.12 -38.54 1.80
C MET A 172 6.67 -39.92 2.19
N ARG A 173 6.86 -40.18 3.50
CA ARG A 173 7.23 -41.51 3.98
C ARG A 173 6.18 -42.58 3.63
N LYS A 174 4.89 -42.26 3.76
CA LYS A 174 3.80 -43.20 3.32
C LYS A 174 3.87 -43.52 1.85
N ARG A 175 4.42 -42.66 1.01
CA ARG A 175 4.65 -42.83 -0.43
C ARG A 175 6.00 -43.49 -0.75
N GLY A 176 6.74 -43.95 0.27
CA GLY A 176 8.07 -44.57 0.09
C GLY A 176 9.17 -43.56 -0.27
N LYS A 177 8.94 -42.26 -0.04
CA LYS A 177 9.92 -41.19 -0.31
C LYS A 177 10.52 -40.69 1.01
N GLN A 178 11.85 -40.71 1.10
CA GLN A 178 12.57 -40.08 2.25
C GLN A 178 12.97 -38.65 1.89
N MET A 179 12.67 -37.71 2.79
CA MET A 179 13.03 -36.29 2.73
C MET A 179 13.70 -35.89 4.03
#